data_07f1da16d37efdabd7013dbb2c62b97b
#
_entry.id   07f1da16d37efdabd7013dbb2c62b97b
#
_cell.length_a   1.000
_cell.length_b   1.000
_cell.length_c   1.000
_cell.angle_alpha   90.00
_cell.angle_beta   90.00
_cell.angle_gamma   90.00
#
_symmetry.space_group_name_H-M   'P 1'
#
loop_
_entity.id
_entity.type
_entity.pdbx_description
1 polymer ?
#
loop_
_entity_poly.entity_id
_entity_poly.type
_entity_poly.pdbx_seq_one_letter_code
_entity_poly.pdbx_strand_id
1 'polypeptide(L)'
;MQLRRDKGLCYWCDDKFSFTHKCPNRQLMMLHYEEESENEELETEPPDQTQTPLPQTDTEHHLSLNAMKGANSLGTMRFLGKIGKLQVQILIDGGSSDNFVQPRIAHFLKLPVEPSPCFKVLVGNGQTMTAEGVVTQLPVVIQGHEMLIPAYLLPVAGADLILGTAWLATLGPHVADYSALTLKFFHKGQFITLQGDTNIVPGQAQFHQLKRMQNTKSIDEIFTVERVQPASEEDIWGEIPADMPPEIAMILYNYRNIFTSPNGLPPQRLQDHTIPLKEGSNPIKVKPYRYPHSQKEQIEKMVIEMLDQGIIQPSNSPFSSPIVLVKKKDGSWRFCTDYRALNAITVKDSFPMPTVDELLDELFGAKYFSKLDLRSGYHQILIQPEDRYKTAFRTHHGHYEWLVMPFGLTNAPATFQCLMNQIFQQALRKYVLVFFDDILVYSTTWKDHLIHLESVLQLLQQNALYVKLSKCAFGVEEIEYLGHVVSGKGVAMEATKVQAVLKWPKPTNLKQLRGFLGLTGYYRRFIKSYAKIASPLTDLLKKDSFCWNETTQTAFEELQLAVTSA
;
A
#
# COMPACT_ATOMS: atom_id res chain seq x y z
N MET A 1 -0.71 -16.76 29.76
CA MET A 1 -1.72 -17.55 30.50
C MET A 1 -1.12 -18.29 31.70
N GLN A 2 -0.04 -19.03 31.57
CA GLN A 2 0.56 -19.80 32.66
C GLN A 2 0.96 -18.96 33.88
N LEU A 3 1.58 -17.80 33.66
CA LEU A 3 2.01 -16.85 34.73
C LEU A 3 0.83 -16.30 35.59
N ARG A 4 -0.38 -16.18 35.04
CA ARG A 4 -1.57 -15.75 35.78
C ARG A 4 -2.17 -16.89 36.61
N ARG A 5 -2.12 -18.11 36.06
CA ARG A 5 -2.53 -19.33 36.77
C ARG A 5 -1.68 -19.57 38.02
N ASP A 6 -0.35 -19.41 37.89
CA ASP A 6 0.61 -19.61 39.00
C ASP A 6 0.45 -18.55 40.10
N LYS A 7 -0.11 -17.38 39.77
CA LYS A 7 -0.43 -16.30 40.73
C LYS A 7 -1.87 -16.33 41.24
N GLY A 8 -2.68 -17.31 40.83
CA GLY A 8 -4.08 -17.43 41.25
C GLY A 8 -4.98 -16.28 40.83
N LEU A 9 -4.65 -15.65 39.68
CA LEU A 9 -5.44 -14.51 39.13
C LEU A 9 -6.42 -14.98 38.07
N CYS A 10 -7.51 -14.23 37.88
CA CYS A 10 -8.46 -14.46 36.82
C CYS A 10 -7.81 -14.26 35.45
N TYR A 11 -8.21 -15.04 34.43
CA TYR A 11 -7.69 -14.92 33.06
C TYR A 11 -8.08 -13.62 32.36
N TRP A 12 -9.21 -13.02 32.75
CA TRP A 12 -9.87 -11.93 32.03
C TRP A 12 -9.85 -10.58 32.78
N CYS A 13 -9.57 -10.60 34.09
CA CYS A 13 -9.38 -9.41 34.93
C CYS A 13 -8.22 -9.65 35.91
N ASP A 14 -7.77 -8.62 36.61
CA ASP A 14 -6.61 -8.71 37.51
C ASP A 14 -6.96 -9.16 38.94
N ASP A 15 -8.24 -9.53 39.17
CA ASP A 15 -8.71 -10.04 40.48
C ASP A 15 -8.28 -11.47 40.73
N LYS A 16 -8.20 -11.86 42.02
CA LYS A 16 -7.94 -13.23 42.39
C LYS A 16 -9.05 -14.17 41.95
N PHE A 17 -8.67 -15.26 41.28
CA PHE A 17 -9.63 -16.27 40.83
C PHE A 17 -10.14 -17.12 42.01
N SER A 18 -11.46 -17.22 42.13
CA SER A 18 -12.15 -18.20 43.00
C SER A 18 -13.29 -18.83 42.20
N PHE A 19 -13.78 -19.98 42.65
CA PHE A 19 -14.90 -20.67 42.01
C PHE A 19 -16.21 -19.83 41.98
N THR A 20 -16.29 -18.82 42.82
CA THR A 20 -17.42 -17.85 42.87
C THR A 20 -17.13 -16.55 42.18
N HIS A 21 -15.93 -16.38 41.55
CA HIS A 21 -15.54 -15.14 40.88
C HIS A 21 -16.42 -14.88 39.64
N LYS A 22 -17.16 -13.78 39.65
CA LYS A 22 -17.93 -13.26 38.51
C LYS A 22 -17.10 -12.24 37.76
N CYS A 23 -16.39 -12.70 36.73
CA CYS A 23 -15.54 -11.83 35.92
C CYS A 23 -16.38 -10.88 35.05
N PRO A 24 -16.28 -9.55 35.18
CA PRO A 24 -17.02 -8.61 34.35
C PRO A 24 -16.58 -8.62 32.87
N ASN A 25 -15.35 -9.09 32.59
CA ASN A 25 -14.77 -9.09 31.25
C ASN A 25 -14.89 -10.45 30.52
N ARG A 26 -15.63 -11.41 31.09
CA ARG A 26 -15.80 -12.74 30.48
C ARG A 26 -16.85 -12.71 29.37
N GLN A 27 -16.43 -12.92 28.11
CA GLN A 27 -17.31 -13.04 26.94
C GLN A 27 -17.25 -14.47 26.39
N LEU A 28 -18.42 -15.05 26.13
CA LEU A 28 -18.59 -16.36 25.46
C LEU A 28 -19.36 -16.13 24.15
N MET A 29 -18.83 -16.67 23.06
CA MET A 29 -19.45 -16.58 21.73
C MET A 29 -19.77 -17.99 21.21
N MET A 30 -20.89 -18.14 20.50
CA MET A 30 -21.26 -19.38 19.80
C MET A 30 -21.04 -19.21 18.29
N LEU A 31 -20.40 -20.18 17.66
CA LEU A 31 -20.24 -20.30 16.21
C LEU A 31 -21.02 -21.52 15.73
N HIS A 32 -21.79 -21.38 14.66
CA HIS A 32 -22.41 -22.50 13.95
C HIS A 32 -21.50 -22.88 12.77
N TYR A 33 -21.13 -24.13 12.69
CA TYR A 33 -20.39 -24.72 11.58
C TYR A 33 -21.29 -25.70 10.84
N GLU A 34 -21.41 -25.58 9.53
CA GLU A 34 -22.09 -26.58 8.69
C GLU A 34 -20.98 -27.41 8.02
N GLU A 35 -20.93 -28.70 8.27
CA GLU A 35 -20.04 -29.64 7.57
C GLU A 35 -20.44 -29.79 6.11
N GLU A 36 -19.50 -29.52 5.20
CA GLU A 36 -19.61 -29.96 3.81
C GLU A 36 -19.28 -31.47 3.76
N SER A 37 -20.26 -32.29 3.34
CA SER A 37 -20.04 -33.69 3.05
C SER A 37 -19.20 -33.84 1.77
N GLU A 38 -18.02 -34.40 1.92
CA GLU A 38 -17.20 -34.86 0.81
C GLU A 38 -17.97 -35.94 0.02
N ASN A 39 -18.27 -35.64 -1.25
CA ASN A 39 -18.70 -36.66 -2.21
C ASN A 39 -17.55 -36.94 -3.18
N GLU A 40 -17.18 -38.22 -3.21
CA GLU A 40 -16.17 -38.83 -4.05
C GLU A 40 -16.39 -38.53 -5.55
N GLU A 41 -15.25 -38.24 -6.21
CA GLU A 41 -15.14 -38.12 -7.64
C GLU A 41 -15.40 -39.46 -8.34
N LEU A 42 -16.28 -39.47 -9.33
CA LEU A 42 -16.37 -40.49 -10.36
C LEU A 42 -16.03 -39.85 -11.70
N GLU A 43 -14.85 -40.22 -12.21
CA GLU A 43 -14.40 -39.93 -13.57
C GLU A 43 -15.35 -40.55 -14.61
N THR A 44 -15.80 -39.75 -15.58
CA THR A 44 -16.27 -40.26 -16.87
C THR A 44 -15.82 -39.35 -18.00
N GLU A 45 -15.22 -40.01 -18.98
CA GLU A 45 -14.70 -39.48 -20.24
C GLU A 45 -15.76 -38.80 -21.15
N PRO A 46 -15.33 -37.93 -22.09
CA PRO A 46 -16.23 -37.12 -22.91
C PRO A 46 -16.71 -37.83 -24.18
N PRO A 47 -17.91 -37.61 -24.63
CA PRO A 47 -18.30 -37.93 -26.00
C PRO A 47 -18.32 -36.71 -26.92
N ASP A 48 -17.76 -36.99 -28.03
CA ASP A 48 -17.76 -36.52 -29.40
C ASP A 48 -18.68 -35.37 -29.85
N GLN A 49 -18.11 -34.56 -30.73
CA GLN A 49 -18.69 -33.39 -31.37
C GLN A 49 -19.79 -33.73 -32.37
N THR A 50 -20.94 -33.09 -32.24
CA THR A 50 -21.86 -32.91 -33.38
C THR A 50 -22.44 -31.50 -33.33
N GLN A 51 -22.17 -30.76 -34.39
CA GLN A 51 -22.69 -29.43 -34.64
C GLN A 51 -24.19 -29.47 -34.92
N THR A 52 -24.96 -28.64 -34.24
CA THR A 52 -26.31 -28.23 -34.65
C THR A 52 -26.59 -26.78 -34.24
N PRO A 53 -27.48 -26.03 -34.91
CA PRO A 53 -27.38 -24.59 -35.09
C PRO A 53 -27.88 -23.79 -33.88
N LEU A 54 -27.35 -22.58 -33.74
CA LEU A 54 -27.69 -21.56 -32.74
C LEU A 54 -29.19 -21.35 -32.55
N PRO A 55 -29.74 -21.52 -31.34
CA PRO A 55 -31.03 -20.96 -30.98
C PRO A 55 -30.86 -19.54 -30.48
N GLN A 56 -31.82 -18.69 -30.79
CA GLN A 56 -32.00 -17.34 -30.27
C GLN A 56 -31.93 -17.37 -28.75
N THR A 57 -31.11 -16.53 -28.16
CA THR A 57 -30.89 -16.39 -26.72
C THR A 57 -32.14 -15.87 -26.03
N ASP A 58 -33.00 -16.77 -25.53
CA ASP A 58 -33.83 -16.45 -24.38
C ASP A 58 -32.89 -16.29 -23.20
N THR A 59 -32.73 -15.05 -22.70
CA THR A 59 -31.95 -14.76 -21.50
C THR A 59 -32.64 -15.47 -20.33
N GLU A 60 -32.07 -16.57 -19.85
CA GLU A 60 -32.56 -17.27 -18.66
C GLU A 60 -32.28 -16.39 -17.43
N HIS A 61 -33.36 -16.05 -16.71
CA HIS A 61 -33.31 -15.26 -15.49
C HIS A 61 -33.16 -16.19 -14.28
N HIS A 62 -32.16 -15.95 -13.43
CA HIS A 62 -31.83 -16.84 -12.31
C HIS A 62 -31.85 -16.12 -10.98
N LEU A 63 -32.35 -16.83 -9.95
CA LEU A 63 -32.25 -16.43 -8.55
C LEU A 63 -31.50 -17.53 -7.77
N SER A 64 -30.43 -17.17 -7.08
CA SER A 64 -29.62 -18.11 -6.33
C SER A 64 -30.39 -18.73 -5.14
N LEU A 65 -29.95 -19.91 -4.71
CA LEU A 65 -30.48 -20.57 -3.51
C LEU A 65 -30.17 -19.73 -2.25
N ASN A 66 -29.04 -19.07 -2.21
CA ASN A 66 -28.61 -18.20 -1.10
C ASN A 66 -29.51 -16.96 -0.97
N ALA A 67 -29.86 -16.33 -2.10
CA ALA A 67 -30.80 -15.22 -2.12
C ALA A 67 -32.21 -15.65 -1.63
N MET A 68 -32.63 -16.88 -1.94
CA MET A 68 -33.90 -17.41 -1.50
C MET A 68 -33.95 -17.70 0.01
N LYS A 69 -32.90 -18.27 0.59
CA LYS A 69 -32.77 -18.55 2.02
C LYS A 69 -32.42 -17.34 2.86
N GLY A 70 -31.82 -16.32 2.25
CA GLY A 70 -31.34 -15.13 2.94
C GLY A 70 -30.21 -15.38 3.93
N ALA A 71 -29.47 -16.49 3.78
CA ALA A 71 -28.31 -16.80 4.59
C ALA A 71 -27.09 -15.99 4.14
N ASN A 72 -26.22 -15.61 5.07
CA ASN A 72 -24.89 -15.13 4.71
C ASN A 72 -24.09 -16.34 4.24
N SER A 73 -23.59 -16.30 3.01
CA SER A 73 -22.76 -17.35 2.44
C SER A 73 -21.61 -16.75 1.65
N LEU A 74 -20.64 -17.58 1.29
CA LEU A 74 -19.61 -17.21 0.31
C LEU A 74 -20.31 -16.76 -0.99
N GLY A 75 -20.23 -15.46 -1.29
CA GLY A 75 -20.85 -14.87 -2.49
C GLY A 75 -22.05 -13.96 -2.25
N THR A 76 -22.51 -13.77 -0.99
CA THR A 76 -23.59 -12.83 -0.66
C THR A 76 -23.17 -11.84 0.42
N MET A 77 -23.62 -10.59 0.31
CA MET A 77 -23.41 -9.54 1.32
C MET A 77 -24.73 -8.87 1.66
N ARG A 78 -24.98 -8.64 2.96
CA ARG A 78 -26.17 -7.92 3.44
C ARG A 78 -25.85 -6.49 3.83
N PHE A 79 -26.76 -5.59 3.49
CA PHE A 79 -26.67 -4.17 3.84
C PHE A 79 -28.02 -3.68 4.36
N LEU A 80 -27.97 -2.70 5.25
CA LEU A 80 -29.15 -1.93 5.60
C LEU A 80 -29.23 -0.72 4.68
N GLY A 81 -30.40 -0.55 4.05
CA GLY A 81 -30.67 0.59 3.17
C GLY A 81 -32.05 1.16 3.43
N LYS A 82 -32.45 2.12 2.61
CA LYS A 82 -33.77 2.77 2.66
C LYS A 82 -34.35 2.88 1.26
N ILE A 83 -35.67 2.65 1.18
CA ILE A 83 -36.47 2.98 0.00
C ILE A 83 -37.53 3.99 0.46
N GLY A 84 -37.38 5.24 0.06
CA GLY A 84 -38.17 6.33 0.62
C GLY A 84 -37.95 6.46 2.14
N LYS A 85 -39.03 6.27 2.92
CA LYS A 85 -38.99 6.31 4.41
C LYS A 85 -38.82 4.93 5.04
N LEU A 86 -38.89 3.86 4.24
CA LEU A 86 -38.84 2.48 4.74
C LEU A 86 -37.39 1.99 4.82
N GLN A 87 -37.00 1.47 5.97
CA GLN A 87 -35.73 0.76 6.13
C GLN A 87 -35.89 -0.65 5.59
N VAL A 88 -34.95 -1.10 4.75
CA VAL A 88 -34.99 -2.40 4.04
C VAL A 88 -33.68 -3.14 4.19
N GLN A 89 -33.77 -4.46 4.20
CA GLN A 89 -32.62 -5.35 4.09
C GLN A 89 -32.29 -5.58 2.62
N ILE A 90 -31.06 -5.26 2.24
CA ILE A 90 -30.55 -5.43 0.88
C ILE A 90 -29.55 -6.56 0.87
N LEU A 91 -29.71 -7.50 -0.04
CA LEU A 91 -28.77 -8.58 -0.28
C LEU A 91 -28.10 -8.37 -1.64
N ILE A 92 -26.78 -8.27 -1.66
CA ILE A 92 -26.00 -8.32 -2.90
C ILE A 92 -25.62 -9.77 -3.14
N ASP A 93 -25.97 -10.29 -4.32
CA ASP A 93 -25.82 -11.69 -4.66
C ASP A 93 -25.36 -11.86 -6.11
N GLY A 94 -24.09 -12.23 -6.29
CA GLY A 94 -23.51 -12.50 -7.61
C GLY A 94 -24.05 -13.76 -8.30
N GLY A 95 -24.82 -14.60 -7.61
CA GLY A 95 -25.48 -15.78 -8.17
C GLY A 95 -26.87 -15.50 -8.75
N SER A 96 -27.41 -14.29 -8.58
CA SER A 96 -28.69 -13.87 -9.17
C SER A 96 -28.44 -13.00 -10.40
N SER A 97 -29.19 -13.23 -11.50
CA SER A 97 -29.03 -12.48 -12.76
C SER A 97 -29.52 -11.05 -12.65
N ASP A 98 -30.67 -10.84 -12.01
CA ASP A 98 -31.41 -9.59 -12.01
C ASP A 98 -31.60 -9.05 -10.58
N ASN A 99 -32.17 -7.84 -10.49
CA ASN A 99 -32.53 -7.25 -9.21
C ASN A 99 -33.98 -7.55 -8.89
N PHE A 100 -34.24 -7.97 -7.64
CA PHE A 100 -35.57 -8.36 -7.18
C PHE A 100 -35.97 -7.59 -5.93
N VAL A 101 -37.21 -7.08 -5.91
CA VAL A 101 -37.82 -6.40 -4.76
C VAL A 101 -39.08 -7.12 -4.33
N GLN A 102 -39.31 -7.18 -3.02
CA GLN A 102 -40.55 -7.81 -2.52
C GLN A 102 -41.79 -7.01 -2.93
N PRO A 103 -42.84 -7.65 -3.48
CA PRO A 103 -44.08 -6.98 -3.91
C PRO A 103 -44.70 -6.12 -2.81
N ARG A 104 -44.67 -6.58 -1.54
CA ARG A 104 -45.19 -5.84 -0.38
C ARG A 104 -44.59 -4.43 -0.26
N ILE A 105 -43.30 -4.24 -0.63
CA ILE A 105 -42.59 -2.95 -0.53
C ILE A 105 -43.11 -2.00 -1.60
N ALA A 106 -43.23 -2.49 -2.84
CA ALA A 106 -43.74 -1.69 -3.94
C ALA A 106 -45.19 -1.26 -3.69
N HIS A 107 -46.04 -2.17 -3.18
CA HIS A 107 -47.42 -1.88 -2.82
C HIS A 107 -47.54 -0.88 -1.65
N PHE A 108 -46.74 -1.07 -0.59
CA PHE A 108 -46.76 -0.18 0.58
C PHE A 108 -46.32 1.24 0.24
N LEU A 109 -45.28 1.38 -0.58
CA LEU A 109 -44.75 2.68 -1.00
C LEU A 109 -45.49 3.27 -2.21
N LYS A 110 -46.47 2.56 -2.77
CA LYS A 110 -47.22 2.92 -4.00
C LYS A 110 -46.30 3.29 -5.17
N LEU A 111 -45.26 2.47 -5.37
CA LEU A 111 -44.32 2.69 -6.46
C LEU A 111 -44.99 2.42 -7.81
N PRO A 112 -44.59 3.11 -8.88
CA PRO A 112 -45.07 2.83 -10.22
C PRO A 112 -44.54 1.44 -10.67
N VAL A 113 -45.45 0.51 -10.85
CA VAL A 113 -45.13 -0.85 -11.30
C VAL A 113 -45.59 -0.99 -12.75
N GLU A 114 -44.67 -1.30 -13.62
CA GLU A 114 -44.94 -1.60 -15.03
C GLU A 114 -45.20 -3.11 -15.20
N PRO A 115 -46.18 -3.52 -15.98
CA PRO A 115 -46.43 -4.92 -16.23
C PRO A 115 -45.25 -5.55 -16.98
N SER A 116 -44.77 -6.69 -16.50
CA SER A 116 -43.71 -7.48 -17.16
C SER A 116 -44.28 -8.84 -17.57
N PRO A 117 -44.94 -8.94 -18.74
CA PRO A 117 -45.58 -10.18 -19.16
C PRO A 117 -44.53 -11.29 -19.37
N CYS A 118 -44.76 -12.46 -18.77
CA CYS A 118 -43.97 -13.68 -18.93
C CYS A 118 -42.54 -13.68 -18.39
N PHE A 119 -42.17 -12.77 -17.46
CA PHE A 119 -40.84 -12.81 -16.84
C PHE A 119 -40.78 -14.00 -15.84
N LYS A 120 -40.14 -15.10 -16.26
CA LYS A 120 -39.91 -16.28 -15.45
C LYS A 120 -38.49 -16.33 -14.91
N VAL A 121 -38.38 -16.58 -13.62
CA VAL A 121 -37.10 -16.68 -12.91
C VAL A 121 -36.88 -18.10 -12.46
N LEU A 122 -35.81 -18.73 -12.90
CA LEU A 122 -35.41 -20.06 -12.43
C LEU A 122 -34.72 -19.88 -11.06
N VAL A 123 -35.21 -20.60 -10.07
CA VAL A 123 -34.69 -20.56 -8.72
C VAL A 123 -33.71 -21.71 -8.51
N GLY A 124 -32.70 -21.53 -7.68
CA GLY A 124 -31.62 -22.50 -7.44
C GLY A 124 -32.07 -23.89 -6.94
N ASN A 125 -33.36 -24.07 -6.58
CA ASN A 125 -33.96 -25.36 -6.28
C ASN A 125 -34.63 -26.04 -7.50
N GLY A 126 -34.49 -25.47 -8.71
CA GLY A 126 -35.10 -25.97 -9.95
C GLY A 126 -36.57 -25.56 -10.18
N GLN A 127 -37.17 -24.79 -9.30
CA GLN A 127 -38.51 -24.23 -9.48
C GLN A 127 -38.47 -22.92 -10.29
N THR A 128 -39.57 -22.61 -10.98
CA THR A 128 -39.73 -21.36 -11.70
C THR A 128 -40.73 -20.45 -10.99
N MET A 129 -40.34 -19.20 -10.74
CA MET A 129 -41.23 -18.16 -10.20
C MET A 129 -41.53 -17.14 -11.27
N THR A 130 -42.73 -16.54 -11.24
CA THR A 130 -43.10 -15.45 -12.16
C THR A 130 -43.09 -14.11 -11.44
N ALA A 131 -42.42 -13.11 -12.01
CA ALA A 131 -42.44 -11.77 -11.47
C ALA A 131 -43.79 -11.09 -11.72
N GLU A 132 -44.28 -10.32 -10.76
CA GLU A 132 -45.55 -9.58 -10.83
C GLU A 132 -45.47 -8.31 -11.66
N GLY A 133 -44.28 -7.80 -11.92
CA GLY A 133 -44.00 -6.56 -12.67
C GLY A 133 -42.59 -6.05 -12.40
N VAL A 134 -42.31 -4.86 -12.88
CA VAL A 134 -41.01 -4.21 -12.71
C VAL A 134 -41.17 -2.74 -12.27
N VAL A 135 -40.32 -2.30 -11.34
CA VAL A 135 -40.11 -0.88 -11.02
C VAL A 135 -38.84 -0.44 -11.73
N THR A 136 -38.97 0.38 -12.77
CA THR A 136 -37.84 0.77 -13.64
C THR A 136 -36.86 1.73 -12.97
N GLN A 137 -37.32 2.52 -11.98
CA GLN A 137 -36.50 3.49 -11.25
C GLN A 137 -36.79 3.41 -9.75
N LEU A 138 -36.31 2.36 -9.10
CA LEU A 138 -36.44 2.22 -7.65
C LEU A 138 -35.39 3.08 -6.94
N PRO A 139 -35.80 4.15 -6.17
CA PRO A 139 -34.86 4.97 -5.44
C PRO A 139 -34.38 4.25 -4.17
N VAL A 140 -33.14 3.84 -4.15
CA VAL A 140 -32.52 3.12 -3.04
C VAL A 140 -31.39 3.93 -2.44
N VAL A 141 -31.37 4.08 -1.13
CA VAL A 141 -30.27 4.72 -0.39
C VAL A 141 -29.55 3.67 0.41
N ILE A 142 -28.27 3.44 0.12
CA ILE A 142 -27.40 2.52 0.85
C ILE A 142 -26.27 3.34 1.49
N GLN A 143 -26.24 3.34 2.82
CA GLN A 143 -25.19 4.05 3.60
C GLN A 143 -24.96 5.51 3.15
N GLY A 144 -26.06 6.23 2.83
CA GLY A 144 -26.01 7.65 2.41
C GLY A 144 -25.88 7.87 0.90
N HIS A 145 -25.68 6.81 0.11
CA HIS A 145 -25.57 6.92 -1.35
C HIS A 145 -26.90 6.60 -2.02
N GLU A 146 -27.40 7.54 -2.82
CA GLU A 146 -28.63 7.38 -3.59
C GLU A 146 -28.36 6.75 -4.96
N MET A 147 -29.12 5.71 -5.28
CA MET A 147 -29.06 4.98 -6.55
C MET A 147 -30.48 4.76 -7.08
N LEU A 148 -30.65 4.84 -8.39
CA LEU A 148 -31.87 4.46 -9.09
C LEU A 148 -31.62 3.10 -9.73
N ILE A 149 -32.36 2.08 -9.29
CA ILE A 149 -32.10 0.69 -9.64
C ILE A 149 -33.39 0.07 -10.22
N PRO A 150 -33.38 -0.51 -11.43
CA PRO A 150 -34.52 -1.28 -11.90
C PRO A 150 -34.61 -2.60 -11.11
N ALA A 151 -35.82 -2.97 -10.65
CA ALA A 151 -36.01 -4.21 -9.89
C ALA A 151 -37.35 -4.86 -10.23
N TYR A 152 -37.35 -6.18 -10.41
CA TYR A 152 -38.53 -6.99 -10.64
C TYR A 152 -39.22 -7.35 -9.32
N LEU A 153 -40.54 -7.40 -9.34
CA LEU A 153 -41.33 -7.78 -8.17
C LEU A 153 -41.39 -9.29 -8.06
N LEU A 154 -40.67 -9.84 -7.06
CA LEU A 154 -40.65 -11.29 -6.82
C LEU A 154 -40.84 -11.57 -5.32
N PRO A 155 -41.76 -12.48 -4.92
CA PRO A 155 -42.02 -12.80 -3.52
C PRO A 155 -40.92 -13.70 -2.94
N VAL A 156 -39.77 -13.11 -2.58
CA VAL A 156 -38.59 -13.80 -2.05
C VAL A 156 -38.50 -13.60 -0.54
N ALA A 157 -38.35 -14.66 0.23
CA ALA A 157 -38.33 -14.56 1.69
C ALA A 157 -36.98 -14.06 2.28
N GLY A 158 -35.90 -14.17 1.52
CA GLY A 158 -34.55 -13.98 2.06
C GLY A 158 -34.08 -12.54 2.32
N ALA A 159 -34.61 -11.58 1.57
CA ALA A 159 -34.29 -10.14 1.72
C ALA A 159 -35.44 -9.28 1.18
N ASP A 160 -35.44 -7.99 1.51
CA ASP A 160 -36.39 -7.02 1.00
C ASP A 160 -36.08 -6.58 -0.44
N LEU A 161 -34.79 -6.47 -0.74
CA LEU A 161 -34.24 -6.15 -2.06
C LEU A 161 -33.02 -7.03 -2.32
N ILE A 162 -32.97 -7.66 -3.48
CA ILE A 162 -31.82 -8.43 -3.95
C ILE A 162 -31.21 -7.69 -5.12
N LEU A 163 -29.92 -7.46 -5.08
CA LEU A 163 -29.13 -6.84 -6.15
C LEU A 163 -28.24 -7.91 -6.78
N GLY A 164 -28.58 -8.26 -8.01
CA GLY A 164 -27.89 -9.29 -8.78
C GLY A 164 -26.80 -8.75 -9.70
N THR A 165 -26.35 -9.60 -10.62
CA THR A 165 -25.30 -9.25 -11.59
C THR A 165 -25.71 -8.10 -12.50
N ALA A 166 -26.99 -7.91 -12.79
CA ALA A 166 -27.48 -6.77 -13.55
C ALA A 166 -27.12 -5.43 -12.88
N TRP A 167 -27.22 -5.34 -11.55
CA TRP A 167 -26.76 -4.14 -10.82
C TRP A 167 -25.25 -4.09 -10.70
N LEU A 168 -24.58 -5.20 -10.38
CA LEU A 168 -23.11 -5.25 -10.27
C LEU A 168 -22.44 -4.81 -11.57
N ALA A 169 -23.00 -5.16 -12.73
CA ALA A 169 -22.51 -4.72 -14.03
C ALA A 169 -22.56 -3.20 -14.23
N THR A 170 -23.52 -2.50 -13.58
CA THR A 170 -23.61 -1.02 -13.67
C THR A 170 -22.53 -0.30 -12.86
N LEU A 171 -21.87 -0.98 -11.94
CA LEU A 171 -20.84 -0.39 -11.10
C LEU A 171 -19.48 -0.24 -11.82
N GLY A 172 -19.32 -0.92 -12.95
CA GLY A 172 -18.01 -1.04 -13.60
C GLY A 172 -17.03 -1.88 -12.78
N PRO A 173 -15.73 -1.60 -12.85
CA PRO A 173 -14.74 -2.28 -12.01
C PRO A 173 -15.04 -2.06 -10.53
N HIS A 174 -15.21 -3.14 -9.78
CA HIS A 174 -15.51 -3.10 -8.35
C HIS A 174 -14.79 -4.22 -7.59
N VAL A 175 -14.57 -4.02 -6.30
CA VAL A 175 -13.94 -5.00 -5.41
C VAL A 175 -14.96 -5.45 -4.38
N ALA A 176 -15.24 -6.74 -4.38
CA ALA A 176 -16.07 -7.40 -3.39
C ALA A 176 -15.16 -8.25 -2.47
N ASP A 177 -15.07 -7.88 -1.20
CA ASP A 177 -14.40 -8.68 -0.19
C ASP A 177 -15.46 -9.36 0.68
N TYR A 178 -15.71 -10.63 0.40
CA TYR A 178 -16.71 -11.41 1.12
C TYR A 178 -16.27 -11.79 2.53
N SER A 179 -14.97 -11.76 2.83
CA SER A 179 -14.46 -12.04 4.17
C SER A 179 -14.60 -10.82 5.10
N ALA A 180 -14.35 -9.63 4.59
CA ALA A 180 -14.55 -8.36 5.29
C ALA A 180 -15.98 -7.80 5.12
N LEU A 181 -16.82 -8.44 4.30
CA LEU A 181 -18.15 -7.99 3.91
C LEU A 181 -18.15 -6.54 3.38
N THR A 182 -17.18 -6.20 2.53
CA THR A 182 -17.09 -4.88 1.92
C THR A 182 -17.25 -4.93 0.42
N LEU A 183 -18.01 -3.97 -0.14
CA LEU A 183 -18.10 -3.73 -1.57
C LEU A 183 -17.59 -2.34 -1.88
N LYS A 184 -16.58 -2.24 -2.75
CA LYS A 184 -15.93 -0.98 -3.12
C LYS A 184 -16.07 -0.77 -4.62
N PHE A 185 -16.52 0.42 -5.01
CA PHE A 185 -16.72 0.78 -6.42
C PHE A 185 -16.66 2.29 -6.60
N PHE A 186 -16.47 2.71 -7.85
CA PHE A 186 -16.42 4.12 -8.20
C PHE A 186 -17.79 4.57 -8.74
N HIS A 187 -18.37 5.61 -8.15
CA HIS A 187 -19.65 6.15 -8.60
C HIS A 187 -19.69 7.67 -8.49
N LYS A 188 -20.12 8.34 -9.58
CA LYS A 188 -20.25 9.82 -9.66
C LYS A 188 -19.00 10.59 -9.18
N GLY A 189 -17.80 10.13 -9.56
CA GLY A 189 -16.56 10.82 -9.23
C GLY A 189 -16.00 10.54 -7.83
N GLN A 190 -16.56 9.57 -7.09
CA GLN A 190 -16.12 9.21 -5.74
C GLN A 190 -16.01 7.71 -5.56
N PHE A 191 -15.03 7.28 -4.77
CA PHE A 191 -14.94 5.91 -4.28
C PHE A 191 -15.97 5.69 -3.17
N ILE A 192 -16.87 4.72 -3.39
CA ILE A 192 -17.85 4.31 -2.41
C ILE A 192 -17.39 2.98 -1.79
N THR A 193 -17.36 2.93 -0.47
CA THR A 193 -17.18 1.69 0.28
C THR A 193 -18.46 1.39 1.04
N LEU A 194 -19.14 0.31 0.67
CA LEU A 194 -20.28 -0.19 1.42
C LEU A 194 -19.80 -1.27 2.40
N GLN A 195 -20.13 -1.10 3.68
CA GLN A 195 -19.84 -2.07 4.72
C GLN A 195 -21.07 -2.96 4.94
N GLY A 196 -20.94 -4.24 4.68
CA GLY A 196 -21.99 -5.23 4.93
C GLY A 196 -22.31 -5.35 6.43
N ASP A 197 -23.53 -5.79 6.70
CA ASP A 197 -23.99 -6.01 8.06
C ASP A 197 -23.25 -7.22 8.66
N THR A 198 -22.37 -6.95 9.62
CA THR A 198 -21.64 -7.97 10.37
C THR A 198 -22.49 -8.59 11.49
N ASN A 199 -23.81 -8.34 11.54
CA ASN A 199 -24.73 -8.83 12.55
C ASN A 199 -25.00 -10.36 12.54
N ILE A 200 -23.92 -11.16 12.35
CA ILE A 200 -23.71 -12.32 13.19
C ILE A 200 -22.88 -11.82 14.38
N VAL A 201 -23.44 -10.93 15.18
CA VAL A 201 -22.98 -10.81 16.56
C VAL A 201 -23.49 -12.08 17.22
N PRO A 202 -22.59 -13.03 17.58
CA PRO A 202 -23.00 -14.18 18.36
C PRO A 202 -23.67 -13.60 19.60
N GLY A 203 -24.96 -13.88 19.79
CA GLY A 203 -25.68 -13.36 20.96
C GLY A 203 -24.94 -13.80 22.22
N GLN A 204 -24.70 -12.94 23.18
CA GLN A 204 -24.11 -13.31 24.46
C GLN A 204 -25.03 -14.37 25.11
N ALA A 205 -24.63 -15.63 25.03
CA ALA A 205 -25.35 -16.69 25.70
C ALA A 205 -24.95 -16.68 27.20
N GLN A 206 -25.93 -16.64 28.09
CA GLN A 206 -25.68 -16.78 29.51
C GLN A 206 -25.31 -18.25 29.82
N PHE A 207 -24.45 -18.47 30.81
CA PHE A 207 -23.94 -19.80 31.18
C PHE A 207 -25.06 -20.85 31.36
N HIS A 208 -26.23 -20.46 31.86
CA HIS A 208 -27.36 -21.39 32.02
C HIS A 208 -27.97 -21.79 30.67
N GLN A 209 -27.91 -20.98 29.64
CA GLN A 209 -28.36 -21.33 28.28
C GLN A 209 -27.42 -22.35 27.65
N LEU A 210 -26.09 -22.15 27.79
CA LEU A 210 -25.09 -23.13 27.34
C LEU A 210 -25.25 -24.48 28.03
N LYS A 211 -25.49 -24.46 29.38
CA LYS A 211 -25.73 -25.68 30.13
C LYS A 211 -27.01 -26.41 29.70
N ARG A 212 -28.04 -25.66 29.33
CA ARG A 212 -29.27 -26.25 28.77
C ARG A 212 -29.04 -26.86 27.40
N MET A 213 -28.30 -26.20 26.54
CA MET A 213 -27.95 -26.73 25.20
C MET A 213 -27.05 -27.95 25.29
N GLN A 214 -26.11 -27.99 26.24
CA GLN A 214 -25.29 -29.16 26.53
C GLN A 214 -26.15 -30.36 27.01
N ASN A 215 -27.12 -30.12 27.89
CA ASN A 215 -28.02 -31.15 28.37
C ASN A 215 -28.97 -31.69 27.28
N THR A 216 -29.28 -30.89 26.27
CA THR A 216 -30.09 -31.29 25.10
C THR A 216 -29.27 -31.89 23.96
N LYS A 217 -27.93 -32.07 24.15
CA LYS A 217 -26.98 -32.50 23.12
C LYS A 217 -27.05 -31.65 21.83
N SER A 218 -27.32 -30.36 21.98
CA SER A 218 -27.35 -29.37 20.88
C SER A 218 -26.02 -28.64 20.72
N ILE A 219 -24.94 -29.10 21.41
CA ILE A 219 -23.58 -28.58 21.31
C ILE A 219 -22.69 -29.80 21.08
N ASP A 220 -22.03 -29.84 19.95
CA ASP A 220 -21.09 -30.92 19.63
C ASP A 220 -19.69 -30.58 20.12
N GLU A 221 -19.22 -29.34 19.96
CA GLU A 221 -17.90 -28.89 20.44
C GLU A 221 -17.93 -27.45 20.98
N ILE A 222 -17.00 -27.15 21.91
CA ILE A 222 -16.82 -25.79 22.47
C ILE A 222 -15.38 -25.37 22.26
N PHE A 223 -15.19 -24.29 21.49
CA PHE A 223 -13.89 -23.69 21.22
C PHE A 223 -13.72 -22.36 21.98
N THR A 224 -12.48 -22.09 22.43
CA THR A 224 -12.12 -20.77 22.90
C THR A 224 -11.53 -19.98 21.74
N VAL A 225 -12.26 -18.96 21.27
CA VAL A 225 -11.75 -18.05 20.24
C VAL A 225 -11.09 -16.87 20.93
N GLU A 226 -9.80 -16.70 20.69
CA GLU A 226 -9.06 -15.52 21.12
C GLU A 226 -9.09 -14.51 19.96
N ARG A 227 -9.72 -13.35 20.21
CA ARG A 227 -9.73 -12.27 19.23
C ARG A 227 -8.34 -11.65 19.19
N VAL A 228 -7.51 -12.08 18.26
CA VAL A 228 -6.35 -11.30 17.84
C VAL A 228 -6.92 -10.10 17.10
N GLN A 229 -6.81 -8.89 17.67
CA GLN A 229 -7.04 -7.69 16.89
C GLN A 229 -6.02 -7.75 15.75
N PRO A 230 -6.43 -7.80 14.48
CA PRO A 230 -5.48 -7.54 13.41
C PRO A 230 -4.91 -6.15 13.72
N ALA A 231 -3.58 -6.02 13.65
CA ALA A 231 -2.97 -4.70 13.58
C ALA A 231 -3.81 -3.91 12.56
N SER A 232 -4.33 -2.76 12.97
CA SER A 232 -5.24 -1.95 12.17
C SER A 232 -4.73 -1.98 10.73
N GLU A 233 -5.50 -2.60 9.83
CA GLU A 233 -5.22 -2.47 8.41
C GLU A 233 -5.24 -0.97 8.18
N GLU A 234 -4.06 -0.38 7.94
CA GLU A 234 -3.97 1.02 7.54
C GLU A 234 -4.90 1.11 6.34
N ASP A 235 -6.01 1.82 6.48
CA ASP A 235 -7.00 1.91 5.42
C ASP A 235 -6.36 2.70 4.26
N ILE A 236 -5.71 1.98 3.35
CA ILE A 236 -5.03 2.58 2.20
C ILE A 236 -5.98 3.42 1.35
N TRP A 237 -7.30 3.20 1.47
CA TRP A 237 -8.30 3.97 0.76
C TRP A 237 -8.38 5.43 1.23
N GLY A 238 -8.12 5.70 2.52
CA GLY A 238 -8.00 7.05 3.05
C GLY A 238 -6.76 7.79 2.55
N GLU A 239 -5.74 7.06 2.09
CA GLU A 239 -4.52 7.64 1.53
C GLU A 239 -4.56 7.83 -0.01
N ILE A 240 -5.52 7.20 -0.72
CA ILE A 240 -5.67 7.33 -2.16
C ILE A 240 -6.34 8.67 -2.51
N PRO A 241 -5.73 9.52 -3.35
CA PRO A 241 -6.34 10.75 -3.81
C PRO A 241 -7.69 10.50 -4.49
N ALA A 242 -8.68 11.36 -4.22
CA ALA A 242 -10.02 11.22 -4.77
C ALA A 242 -10.10 11.38 -6.30
N ASP A 243 -9.10 12.00 -6.90
CA ASP A 243 -8.95 12.25 -8.34
C ASP A 243 -8.16 11.14 -9.07
N MET A 244 -7.76 10.08 -8.36
CA MET A 244 -7.00 8.97 -8.97
C MET A 244 -7.87 8.20 -9.98
N PRO A 245 -7.33 7.85 -11.17
CA PRO A 245 -8.03 7.00 -12.13
C PRO A 245 -8.47 5.66 -11.52
N PRO A 246 -9.72 5.22 -11.76
CA PRO A 246 -10.28 4.00 -11.14
C PRO A 246 -9.46 2.75 -11.43
N GLU A 247 -8.89 2.64 -12.63
CA GLU A 247 -8.08 1.50 -13.04
C GLU A 247 -6.82 1.38 -12.19
N ILE A 248 -6.17 2.51 -11.90
CA ILE A 248 -4.98 2.53 -11.01
C ILE A 248 -5.38 2.17 -9.59
N ALA A 249 -6.47 2.76 -9.08
CA ALA A 249 -6.94 2.46 -7.73
C ALA A 249 -7.26 0.97 -7.54
N MET A 250 -7.82 0.31 -8.56
CA MET A 250 -8.04 -1.14 -8.57
C MET A 250 -6.73 -1.93 -8.50
N ILE A 251 -5.74 -1.54 -9.30
CA ILE A 251 -4.41 -2.18 -9.25
C ILE A 251 -3.80 -2.01 -7.85
N LEU A 252 -3.81 -0.80 -7.29
CA LEU A 252 -3.27 -0.55 -5.95
C LEU A 252 -3.98 -1.37 -4.87
N TYR A 253 -5.28 -1.55 -4.99
CA TYR A 253 -6.05 -2.38 -4.06
C TYR A 253 -5.66 -3.86 -4.13
N ASN A 254 -5.47 -4.40 -5.31
CA ASN A 254 -5.05 -5.79 -5.50
C ASN A 254 -3.67 -6.05 -4.84
N TYR A 255 -2.81 -5.05 -4.82
CA TYR A 255 -1.47 -5.12 -4.22
C TYR A 255 -1.37 -4.37 -2.88
N ARG A 256 -2.48 -4.16 -2.16
CA ARG A 256 -2.52 -3.36 -0.92
C ARG A 256 -1.52 -3.78 0.14
N ASN A 257 -1.18 -5.06 0.20
CA ASN A 257 -0.27 -5.61 1.20
C ASN A 257 1.14 -5.00 1.15
N ILE A 258 1.60 -4.53 -0.03
CA ILE A 258 2.92 -3.91 -0.15
C ILE A 258 2.95 -2.48 0.41
N PHE A 259 1.80 -1.85 0.65
CA PHE A 259 1.70 -0.50 1.20
C PHE A 259 1.61 -0.47 2.72
N THR A 260 1.44 -1.63 3.36
CA THR A 260 1.42 -1.77 4.81
C THR A 260 2.82 -1.62 5.42
N SER A 261 2.89 -1.49 6.72
CA SER A 261 4.17 -1.52 7.45
C SER A 261 4.68 -2.97 7.50
N PRO A 262 5.97 -3.22 7.17
CA PRO A 262 6.51 -4.57 7.25
C PRO A 262 6.49 -5.08 8.69
N ASN A 263 6.06 -6.32 8.87
CA ASN A 263 6.09 -7.01 10.14
C ASN A 263 7.30 -7.95 10.19
N GLY A 264 8.26 -7.67 11.09
CA GLY A 264 9.46 -8.48 11.26
C GLY A 264 10.60 -8.16 10.29
N LEU A 265 11.58 -9.04 10.24
CA LEU A 265 12.76 -8.89 9.40
C LEU A 265 12.46 -9.23 7.94
N PRO A 266 13.14 -8.57 6.99
CA PRO A 266 13.06 -8.92 5.58
C PRO A 266 13.58 -10.34 5.33
N PRO A 267 13.15 -10.98 4.22
CA PRO A 267 13.64 -12.31 3.87
C PRO A 267 15.14 -12.28 3.56
N GLN A 268 15.80 -13.40 3.84
CA GLN A 268 17.21 -13.58 3.48
C GLN A 268 17.36 -13.65 1.95
N ARG A 269 18.35 -12.93 1.43
CA ARG A 269 18.62 -12.84 -0.01
C ARG A 269 20.11 -13.04 -0.29
N LEU A 270 20.44 -13.40 -1.52
CA LEU A 270 21.85 -13.48 -1.98
C LEU A 270 22.57 -12.13 -1.90
N GLN A 271 21.82 -11.03 -2.00
CA GLN A 271 22.31 -9.64 -1.95
C GLN A 271 22.31 -9.05 -0.54
N ASP A 272 22.18 -9.88 0.49
CA ASP A 272 22.30 -9.38 1.87
C ASP A 272 23.64 -8.66 2.05
N HIS A 273 23.58 -7.52 2.73
CA HIS A 273 24.68 -6.55 2.75
C HIS A 273 25.91 -7.08 3.47
N THR A 274 27.07 -6.94 2.83
CA THR A 274 28.38 -7.27 3.40
C THR A 274 29.22 -6.03 3.68
N ILE A 275 30.07 -6.09 4.70
CA ILE A 275 30.97 -4.99 5.09
C ILE A 275 32.43 -5.50 5.03
N PRO A 276 33.01 -5.63 3.84
CA PRO A 276 34.40 -6.07 3.70
C PRO A 276 35.34 -5.00 4.24
N LEU A 277 36.18 -5.36 5.20
CA LEU A 277 37.17 -4.45 5.76
C LEU A 277 38.52 -4.62 5.06
N LYS A 278 39.29 -3.55 4.99
CA LYS A 278 40.68 -3.58 4.54
C LYS A 278 41.51 -4.47 5.47
N GLU A 279 42.46 -5.19 4.90
CA GLU A 279 43.33 -6.10 5.63
C GLU A 279 44.07 -5.37 6.77
N GLY A 280 44.17 -6.00 7.93
CA GLY A 280 44.80 -5.42 9.12
C GLY A 280 44.00 -4.32 9.82
N SER A 281 42.73 -4.10 9.45
CA SER A 281 41.90 -3.06 10.10
C SER A 281 41.53 -3.45 11.53
N ASN A 282 41.72 -2.52 12.46
CA ASN A 282 41.29 -2.66 13.86
C ASN A 282 39.83 -2.21 14.05
N PRO A 283 39.11 -2.76 15.07
CA PRO A 283 37.77 -2.29 15.42
C PRO A 283 37.72 -0.80 15.75
N ILE A 284 36.74 -0.12 15.17
CA ILE A 284 36.57 1.32 15.36
C ILE A 284 35.75 1.61 16.61
N LYS A 285 36.29 2.50 17.45
CA LYS A 285 35.64 2.99 18.67
C LYS A 285 35.57 4.50 18.64
N VAL A 286 34.43 5.05 18.18
CA VAL A 286 34.20 6.49 18.18
C VAL A 286 33.39 6.87 19.42
N LYS A 287 33.79 7.95 20.11
CA LYS A 287 33.06 8.45 21.27
C LYS A 287 31.70 8.99 20.84
N PRO A 288 30.62 8.75 21.63
CA PRO A 288 29.30 9.31 21.33
C PRO A 288 29.30 10.83 21.40
N TYR A 289 28.45 11.46 20.60
CA TYR A 289 28.21 12.90 20.67
C TYR A 289 27.50 13.26 21.97
N ARG A 290 27.64 14.52 22.39
CA ARG A 290 26.89 15.06 23.53
C ARG A 290 25.51 15.52 23.03
N TYR A 291 24.45 14.87 23.54
CA TYR A 291 23.07 15.20 23.17
C TYR A 291 22.41 16.09 24.23
N PRO A 292 21.64 17.14 23.83
CA PRO A 292 20.69 17.81 24.72
C PRO A 292 19.65 16.83 25.29
N HIS A 293 19.03 17.19 26.42
CA HIS A 293 18.05 16.30 27.08
C HIS A 293 16.89 15.88 26.15
N SER A 294 16.32 16.83 25.43
CA SER A 294 15.23 16.56 24.47
C SER A 294 15.60 15.61 23.34
N GLN A 295 16.88 15.59 22.91
CA GLN A 295 17.33 14.63 21.93
C GLN A 295 17.58 13.24 22.51
N LYS A 296 17.94 13.14 23.79
CA LYS A 296 18.11 11.84 24.46
C LYS A 296 16.80 11.08 24.53
N GLU A 297 15.74 11.75 24.93
CA GLU A 297 14.39 11.18 24.99
C GLU A 297 13.92 10.68 23.61
N GLN A 298 14.17 11.44 22.55
CA GLN A 298 13.87 11.00 21.18
C GLN A 298 14.71 9.78 20.74
N ILE A 299 15.99 9.73 21.14
CA ILE A 299 16.86 8.60 20.87
C ILE A 299 16.33 7.33 21.57
N GLU A 300 15.95 7.44 22.85
CA GLU A 300 15.39 6.32 23.62
C GLU A 300 14.12 5.78 22.96
N LYS A 301 13.17 6.66 22.63
CA LYS A 301 11.94 6.29 21.94
C LYS A 301 12.21 5.56 20.63
N MET A 302 13.08 6.10 19.78
CA MET A 302 13.41 5.48 18.50
C MET A 302 14.15 4.15 18.65
N VAL A 303 15.00 3.99 19.69
CA VAL A 303 15.67 2.70 19.98
C VAL A 303 14.66 1.65 20.42
N ILE A 304 13.69 2.01 21.28
CA ILE A 304 12.61 1.09 21.68
C ILE A 304 11.79 0.67 20.45
N GLU A 305 11.35 1.61 19.63
CA GLU A 305 10.63 1.31 18.40
C GLU A 305 11.40 0.37 17.46
N MET A 306 12.70 0.56 17.31
CA MET A 306 13.55 -0.30 16.47
C MET A 306 13.80 -1.69 17.07
N LEU A 307 13.85 -1.81 18.41
CA LEU A 307 13.92 -3.10 19.11
C LEU A 307 12.61 -3.88 18.97
N ASP A 308 11.46 -3.20 19.12
CA ASP A 308 10.12 -3.79 18.95
C ASP A 308 9.89 -4.27 17.51
N GLN A 309 10.40 -3.53 16.53
CA GLN A 309 10.42 -3.93 15.12
C GLN A 309 11.41 -5.07 14.81
N GLY A 310 12.30 -5.39 15.75
CA GLY A 310 13.32 -6.42 15.58
C GLY A 310 14.42 -6.08 14.57
N ILE A 311 14.60 -4.79 14.18
CA ILE A 311 15.61 -4.37 13.19
C ILE A 311 16.98 -4.08 13.79
N ILE A 312 17.07 -3.95 15.12
CA ILE A 312 18.31 -3.87 15.89
C ILE A 312 18.28 -4.86 17.05
N GLN A 313 19.46 -5.17 17.59
CA GLN A 313 19.61 -5.99 18.79
C GLN A 313 20.68 -5.41 19.72
N PRO A 314 20.69 -5.76 21.04
CA PRO A 314 21.80 -5.46 21.95
C PRO A 314 23.11 -6.05 21.42
N SER A 315 24.23 -5.34 21.61
CA SER A 315 25.53 -5.74 21.08
C SER A 315 26.64 -5.74 22.12
N ASN A 316 27.53 -6.73 22.01
CA ASN A 316 28.82 -6.79 22.74
C ASN A 316 30.00 -6.54 21.80
N SER A 317 29.76 -5.96 20.63
CA SER A 317 30.76 -5.74 19.59
C SER A 317 31.92 -4.86 20.07
N PRO A 318 33.15 -5.12 19.60
CA PRO A 318 34.26 -4.19 19.78
C PRO A 318 34.14 -2.90 18.93
N PHE A 319 33.24 -2.88 17.93
CA PHE A 319 32.97 -1.69 17.13
C PHE A 319 31.98 -0.76 17.86
N SER A 320 32.09 0.54 17.64
CA SER A 320 31.15 1.51 18.20
C SER A 320 31.15 2.78 17.38
N SER A 321 30.03 3.05 16.71
CA SER A 321 29.77 4.28 15.97
C SER A 321 28.82 5.20 16.77
N PRO A 322 28.99 6.54 16.71
CA PRO A 322 28.06 7.47 17.33
C PRO A 322 26.80 7.64 16.47
N ILE A 323 25.74 8.13 17.09
CA ILE A 323 24.50 8.47 16.38
C ILE A 323 24.35 9.99 16.25
N VAL A 324 23.64 10.41 15.22
CA VAL A 324 23.27 11.80 14.93
C VAL A 324 21.78 11.86 14.64
N LEU A 325 21.06 12.76 15.32
CA LEU A 325 19.68 13.08 14.97
C LEU A 325 19.63 14.20 13.95
N VAL A 326 18.99 13.95 12.83
CA VAL A 326 18.78 14.95 11.77
C VAL A 326 17.30 15.30 11.71
N LYS A 327 16.99 16.60 11.80
CA LYS A 327 15.61 17.09 11.69
C LYS A 327 15.20 17.10 10.22
N LYS A 328 14.08 16.44 9.88
CA LYS A 328 13.50 16.45 8.55
C LYS A 328 12.72 17.75 8.29
N LYS A 329 12.32 17.99 7.03
CA LYS A 329 11.49 19.15 6.63
C LYS A 329 10.11 19.15 7.31
N ASP A 330 9.55 17.97 7.57
CA ASP A 330 8.27 17.77 8.28
C ASP A 330 8.36 17.95 9.80
N GLY A 331 9.54 18.31 10.32
CA GLY A 331 9.79 18.49 11.76
C GLY A 331 10.11 17.21 12.52
N SER A 332 9.92 16.03 11.94
CA SER A 332 10.29 14.74 12.54
C SER A 332 11.81 14.52 12.57
N TRP A 333 12.25 13.57 13.40
CA TRP A 333 13.65 13.23 13.52
C TRP A 333 14.01 12.01 12.68
N ARG A 334 15.21 12.02 12.09
CA ARG A 334 15.83 10.85 11.45
C ARG A 334 16.99 10.38 12.34
N PHE A 335 16.96 9.11 12.72
CA PHE A 335 18.06 8.44 13.40
C PHE A 335 19.13 8.05 12.36
N CYS A 336 20.33 8.57 12.52
CA CYS A 336 21.46 8.29 11.63
C CYS A 336 22.65 7.80 12.45
N THR A 337 23.23 6.67 12.08
CA THR A 337 24.50 6.21 12.62
C THR A 337 25.63 6.82 11.81
N ASP A 338 26.63 7.42 12.47
CA ASP A 338 27.78 8.02 11.81
C ASP A 338 28.84 6.97 11.49
N TYR A 339 28.77 6.42 10.31
CA TYR A 339 29.69 5.41 9.83
C TYR A 339 30.94 5.97 9.11
N ARG A 340 31.25 7.27 9.17
CA ARG A 340 32.41 7.83 8.47
C ARG A 340 33.71 7.11 8.80
N ALA A 341 33.93 6.77 10.06
CA ALA A 341 35.10 6.03 10.48
C ALA A 341 35.11 4.59 9.95
N LEU A 342 33.98 3.88 10.02
CA LEU A 342 33.82 2.54 9.43
C LEU A 342 34.02 2.57 7.92
N ASN A 343 33.42 3.53 7.23
CA ASN A 343 33.54 3.70 5.79
C ASN A 343 34.98 3.94 5.33
N ALA A 344 35.81 4.57 6.16
CA ALA A 344 37.24 4.81 5.85
C ALA A 344 38.05 3.51 5.76
N ILE A 345 37.67 2.48 6.53
CA ILE A 345 38.32 1.17 6.52
C ILE A 345 37.59 0.11 5.70
N THR A 346 36.38 0.40 5.23
CA THR A 346 35.62 -0.49 4.35
C THR A 346 36.21 -0.47 2.94
N VAL A 347 36.32 -1.65 2.31
CA VAL A 347 36.64 -1.77 0.89
C VAL A 347 35.43 -1.28 0.09
N LYS A 348 35.65 -0.26 -0.75
CA LYS A 348 34.58 0.32 -1.55
C LYS A 348 34.20 -0.60 -2.69
N ASP A 349 32.90 -0.79 -2.86
CA ASP A 349 32.32 -1.49 -4.01
C ASP A 349 32.49 -0.64 -5.30
N SER A 350 32.70 -1.31 -6.41
CA SER A 350 32.80 -0.73 -7.75
C SER A 350 31.58 -1.00 -8.63
N PHE A 351 30.42 -1.28 -8.02
CA PHE A 351 29.17 -1.54 -8.76
C PHE A 351 28.86 -0.35 -9.70
N PRO A 352 28.58 -0.62 -10.99
CA PRO A 352 28.30 0.45 -11.95
C PRO A 352 26.95 1.10 -11.63
N MET A 353 27.01 2.38 -11.28
CA MET A 353 25.83 3.20 -11.05
C MET A 353 25.44 3.90 -12.35
N PRO A 354 24.16 3.91 -12.76
CA PRO A 354 23.73 4.66 -13.93
C PRO A 354 23.92 6.16 -13.70
N THR A 355 24.23 6.90 -14.75
CA THR A 355 24.26 8.37 -14.69
C THR A 355 22.85 8.95 -14.86
N VAL A 356 22.62 10.14 -14.30
CA VAL A 356 21.31 10.82 -14.43
C VAL A 356 20.98 11.08 -15.90
N ASP A 357 21.98 11.47 -16.68
CA ASP A 357 21.81 11.75 -18.12
C ASP A 357 21.34 10.48 -18.89
N GLU A 358 21.95 9.33 -18.62
CA GLU A 358 21.54 8.05 -19.23
C GLU A 358 20.08 7.69 -18.88
N LEU A 359 19.69 7.89 -17.61
CA LEU A 359 18.33 7.59 -17.17
C LEU A 359 17.28 8.52 -17.81
N LEU A 360 17.61 9.80 -17.99
CA LEU A 360 16.73 10.76 -18.63
C LEU A 360 16.57 10.48 -20.14
N ASP A 361 17.61 10.01 -20.81
CA ASP A 361 17.58 9.66 -22.23
C ASP A 361 16.63 8.46 -22.51
N GLU A 362 16.52 7.50 -21.57
CA GLU A 362 15.60 6.37 -21.67
C GLU A 362 14.11 6.78 -21.61
N LEU A 363 13.79 7.96 -21.11
CA LEU A 363 12.41 8.45 -20.98
C LEU A 363 11.85 9.06 -22.28
N PHE A 364 12.63 9.04 -23.36
CA PHE A 364 12.18 9.61 -24.64
C PHE A 364 10.90 8.95 -25.15
N GLY A 365 9.88 9.77 -25.44
CA GLY A 365 8.58 9.32 -25.95
C GLY A 365 7.59 8.82 -24.89
N ALA A 366 7.99 8.73 -23.63
CA ALA A 366 7.08 8.40 -22.54
C ALA A 366 6.08 9.53 -22.27
N LYS A 367 4.84 9.16 -21.92
CA LYS A 367 3.75 10.10 -21.63
C LYS A 367 3.11 9.90 -20.27
N TYR A 368 3.18 8.69 -19.73
CA TYR A 368 2.59 8.32 -18.44
C TYR A 368 3.66 7.80 -17.51
N PHE A 369 3.62 8.27 -16.28
CA PHE A 369 4.65 8.01 -15.28
C PHE A 369 4.04 7.58 -13.95
N SER A 370 4.69 6.64 -13.27
CA SER A 370 4.42 6.34 -11.86
C SER A 370 5.73 6.25 -11.10
N LYS A 371 5.83 6.99 -9.99
CA LYS A 371 6.99 6.97 -9.10
C LYS A 371 6.66 6.25 -7.82
N LEU A 372 7.50 5.28 -7.44
CA LEU A 372 7.37 4.50 -6.23
C LEU A 372 8.54 4.81 -5.28
N ASP A 373 8.22 5.07 -4.01
CA ASP A 373 9.20 5.28 -2.94
C ASP A 373 9.11 4.11 -1.96
N LEU A 374 10.20 3.36 -1.78
CA LEU A 374 10.23 2.22 -0.88
C LEU A 374 10.26 2.67 0.58
N ARG A 375 9.43 2.05 1.42
CA ARG A 375 9.36 2.33 2.86
C ARG A 375 10.68 1.96 3.54
N SER A 376 11.51 2.95 3.89
CA SER A 376 12.86 2.73 4.45
C SER A 376 13.67 1.71 3.64
N GLY A 377 13.79 1.90 2.32
CA GLY A 377 14.27 0.88 1.37
C GLY A 377 15.51 0.10 1.83
N TYR A 378 16.50 0.77 2.44
CA TYR A 378 17.70 0.09 2.95
C TYR A 378 17.41 -0.88 4.10
N HIS A 379 16.46 -0.59 4.98
CA HIS A 379 16.06 -1.50 6.05
C HIS A 379 15.34 -2.77 5.56
N GLN A 380 15.01 -2.84 4.28
CA GLN A 380 14.41 -4.03 3.66
C GLN A 380 15.46 -5.03 3.14
N ILE A 381 16.73 -4.83 3.46
CA ILE A 381 17.84 -5.73 3.16
C ILE A 381 18.51 -6.12 4.48
N LEU A 382 18.79 -7.40 4.67
CA LEU A 382 19.52 -7.88 5.84
C LEU A 382 21.00 -7.55 5.75
N ILE A 383 21.68 -7.50 6.89
CA ILE A 383 23.13 -7.58 6.97
C ILE A 383 23.51 -9.05 7.17
N GLN A 384 24.54 -9.50 6.44
CA GLN A 384 25.09 -10.82 6.64
C GLN A 384 25.46 -11.04 8.12
N PRO A 385 25.11 -12.19 8.74
CA PRO A 385 25.35 -12.44 10.15
C PRO A 385 26.78 -12.14 10.63
N GLU A 386 27.78 -12.46 9.78
CA GLU A 386 29.20 -12.24 10.06
C GLU A 386 29.61 -10.76 10.06
N ASP A 387 28.75 -9.86 9.61
CA ASP A 387 29.03 -8.44 9.47
C ASP A 387 28.20 -7.55 10.40
N ARG A 388 27.17 -8.10 11.06
CA ARG A 388 26.26 -7.34 11.94
C ARG A 388 26.99 -6.58 13.02
N TYR A 389 27.95 -7.21 13.69
CA TYR A 389 28.72 -6.62 14.77
C TYR A 389 29.53 -5.38 14.35
N LYS A 390 29.86 -5.24 13.05
CA LYS A 390 30.57 -4.07 12.51
C LYS A 390 29.68 -2.82 12.49
N THR A 391 28.37 -2.99 12.47
CA THR A 391 27.41 -1.89 12.47
C THR A 391 27.08 -1.35 13.85
N ALA A 392 27.72 -1.87 14.88
CA ALA A 392 27.43 -1.52 16.24
C ALA A 392 27.52 -0.02 16.51
N PHE A 393 26.52 0.50 17.22
CA PHE A 393 26.43 1.91 17.59
C PHE A 393 26.10 2.06 19.07
N ARG A 394 26.51 3.18 19.62
CA ARG A 394 26.34 3.48 21.04
C ARG A 394 25.45 4.69 21.24
N THR A 395 24.46 4.51 22.10
CA THR A 395 23.65 5.60 22.67
C THR A 395 24.15 5.93 24.08
N HIS A 396 23.50 6.87 24.74
CA HIS A 396 23.74 7.13 26.17
C HIS A 396 23.12 6.04 27.08
N HIS A 397 22.21 5.20 26.52
CA HIS A 397 21.45 4.19 27.25
C HIS A 397 21.91 2.75 26.98
N GLY A 398 22.63 2.50 25.86
CA GLY A 398 23.06 1.15 25.53
C GLY A 398 23.94 1.06 24.28
N HIS A 399 24.29 -0.17 23.96
CA HIS A 399 25.08 -0.55 22.80
C HIS A 399 24.27 -1.54 21.96
N TYR A 400 24.07 -1.26 20.69
CA TYR A 400 23.19 -1.99 19.78
C TYR A 400 23.85 -2.20 18.44
N GLU A 401 23.37 -3.18 17.66
CA GLU A 401 23.81 -3.42 16.29
C GLU A 401 22.61 -3.68 15.37
N TRP A 402 22.79 -3.40 14.09
CA TRP A 402 21.74 -3.55 13.09
C TRP A 402 21.65 -4.97 12.55
N LEU A 403 20.44 -5.48 12.39
CA LEU A 403 20.13 -6.73 11.68
C LEU A 403 19.82 -6.46 10.21
N VAL A 404 19.38 -5.24 9.89
CA VAL A 404 19.09 -4.75 8.53
C VAL A 404 20.11 -3.70 8.12
N MET A 405 20.24 -3.46 6.83
CA MET A 405 21.20 -2.50 6.28
C MET A 405 20.81 -1.05 6.65
N PRO A 406 21.57 -0.35 7.51
CA PRO A 406 21.27 1.02 7.90
C PRO A 406 21.71 2.03 6.84
N PHE A 407 21.16 3.24 6.93
CA PHE A 407 21.66 4.38 6.18
C PHE A 407 23.09 4.77 6.61
N GLY A 408 23.89 5.23 5.66
CA GLY A 408 25.21 5.79 5.91
C GLY A 408 26.39 4.85 5.70
N LEU A 409 26.17 3.57 5.43
CA LEU A 409 27.21 2.63 4.99
C LEU A 409 27.65 2.95 3.55
N THR A 410 28.95 2.88 3.26
CA THR A 410 29.51 3.30 1.97
C THR A 410 29.03 2.45 0.78
N ASN A 411 28.83 1.15 1.00
CA ASN A 411 28.41 0.21 -0.05
C ASN A 411 26.88 -0.05 -0.06
N ALA A 412 26.11 0.55 0.85
CA ALA A 412 24.66 0.35 0.89
C ALA A 412 23.95 0.75 -0.41
N PRO A 413 24.30 1.87 -1.08
CA PRO A 413 23.71 2.20 -2.38
C PRO A 413 24.00 1.16 -3.46
N ALA A 414 25.20 0.60 -3.50
CA ALA A 414 25.59 -0.43 -4.48
C ALA A 414 24.82 -1.73 -4.25
N THR A 415 24.73 -2.19 -3.01
CA THR A 415 23.95 -3.38 -2.62
C THR A 415 22.47 -3.20 -3.01
N PHE A 416 21.90 -2.05 -2.70
CA PHE A 416 20.50 -1.75 -3.01
C PHE A 416 20.25 -1.73 -4.53
N GLN A 417 21.10 -1.04 -5.28
CA GLN A 417 21.00 -0.99 -6.74
C GLN A 417 21.15 -2.39 -7.36
N CYS A 418 22.06 -3.20 -6.83
CA CYS A 418 22.25 -4.60 -7.28
C CYS A 418 20.97 -5.41 -7.10
N LEU A 419 20.33 -5.33 -5.93
CA LEU A 419 19.05 -6.00 -5.65
C LEU A 419 17.96 -5.52 -6.62
N MET A 420 17.81 -4.22 -6.79
CA MET A 420 16.80 -3.65 -7.68
C MET A 420 17.03 -4.06 -9.15
N ASN A 421 18.28 -4.04 -9.60
CA ASN A 421 18.64 -4.46 -10.95
C ASN A 421 18.26 -5.94 -11.19
N GLN A 422 18.41 -6.79 -10.19
CA GLN A 422 18.02 -8.19 -10.29
C GLN A 422 16.51 -8.36 -10.32
N ILE A 423 15.78 -7.70 -9.42
CA ILE A 423 14.32 -7.81 -9.35
C ILE A 423 13.66 -7.32 -10.64
N PHE A 424 14.15 -6.21 -11.18
CA PHE A 424 13.59 -5.59 -12.38
C PHE A 424 14.34 -5.95 -13.67
N GLN A 425 15.21 -6.96 -13.69
CA GLN A 425 16.08 -7.27 -14.81
C GLN A 425 15.37 -7.31 -16.18
N GLN A 426 14.15 -7.85 -16.24
CA GLN A 426 13.38 -7.93 -17.48
C GLN A 426 12.69 -6.62 -17.87
N ALA A 427 12.45 -5.72 -16.90
CA ALA A 427 11.72 -4.47 -17.03
C ALA A 427 12.64 -3.25 -17.17
N LEU A 428 13.88 -3.35 -16.67
CA LEU A 428 14.85 -2.25 -16.69
C LEU A 428 15.08 -1.73 -18.11
N ARG A 429 15.10 -0.40 -18.25
CA ARG A 429 15.29 0.35 -19.51
C ARG A 429 14.22 0.11 -20.57
N LYS A 430 13.20 -0.71 -20.28
CA LYS A 430 12.05 -0.89 -21.17
C LYS A 430 10.84 -0.08 -20.70
N TYR A 431 10.55 -0.17 -19.41
CA TYR A 431 9.45 0.58 -18.76
C TYR A 431 9.70 0.85 -17.27
N VAL A 432 10.88 0.48 -16.74
CA VAL A 432 11.29 0.75 -15.36
C VAL A 432 12.68 1.34 -15.33
N LEU A 433 12.84 2.44 -14.59
CA LEU A 433 14.15 2.96 -14.19
C LEU A 433 14.26 2.89 -12.68
N VAL A 434 15.45 2.58 -12.19
CA VAL A 434 15.78 2.57 -10.77
C VAL A 434 17.02 3.37 -10.53
N PHE A 435 16.93 4.31 -9.60
CA PHE A 435 18.07 5.09 -9.13
C PHE A 435 18.00 5.22 -7.61
N PHE A 436 18.83 4.46 -6.90
CA PHE A 436 18.72 4.31 -5.45
C PHE A 436 17.29 3.90 -5.03
N ASP A 437 16.69 4.66 -4.12
CA ASP A 437 15.36 4.39 -3.56
C ASP A 437 14.20 4.76 -4.51
N ASP A 438 14.47 5.52 -5.61
CA ASP A 438 13.48 5.99 -6.56
C ASP A 438 13.27 4.96 -7.69
N ILE A 439 12.07 4.39 -7.78
CA ILE A 439 11.62 3.51 -8.86
C ILE A 439 10.65 4.32 -9.74
N LEU A 440 10.94 4.43 -11.03
CA LEU A 440 10.10 5.12 -12.00
C LEU A 440 9.59 4.13 -13.05
N VAL A 441 8.27 4.01 -13.15
CA VAL A 441 7.57 3.29 -14.22
C VAL A 441 7.15 4.30 -15.28
N TYR A 442 7.44 4.02 -16.55
CA TYR A 442 7.13 4.94 -17.66
C TYR A 442 6.56 4.18 -18.86
N SER A 443 5.69 4.84 -19.62
CA SER A 443 5.02 4.21 -20.75
C SER A 443 4.56 5.24 -21.79
N THR A 444 4.41 4.82 -23.04
CA THR A 444 3.96 5.65 -24.15
C THR A 444 2.44 5.76 -24.22
N THR A 445 1.71 4.70 -23.79
CA THR A 445 0.24 4.66 -23.78
C THR A 445 -0.30 4.36 -22.38
N TRP A 446 -1.53 4.80 -22.12
CA TRP A 446 -2.22 4.53 -20.85
C TRP A 446 -2.41 3.04 -20.60
N LYS A 447 -2.82 2.29 -21.63
CA LYS A 447 -3.05 0.85 -21.52
C LYS A 447 -1.77 0.09 -21.13
N ASP A 448 -0.64 0.42 -21.78
CA ASP A 448 0.64 -0.19 -21.43
C ASP A 448 1.08 0.21 -20.02
N HIS A 449 0.75 1.46 -19.60
CA HIS A 449 1.11 1.92 -18.27
C HIS A 449 0.45 1.12 -17.15
N LEU A 450 -0.83 0.77 -17.31
CA LEU A 450 -1.53 -0.09 -16.36
C LEU A 450 -0.88 -1.48 -16.25
N ILE A 451 -0.53 -2.08 -17.39
CA ILE A 451 0.14 -3.39 -17.45
C ILE A 451 1.53 -3.33 -16.80
N HIS A 452 2.30 -2.29 -17.11
CA HIS A 452 3.64 -2.10 -16.56
C HIS A 452 3.60 -1.85 -15.05
N LEU A 453 2.68 -1.01 -14.59
CA LEU A 453 2.49 -0.73 -13.16
C LEU A 453 2.12 -2.00 -12.39
N GLU A 454 1.16 -2.77 -12.89
CA GLU A 454 0.75 -4.05 -12.28
C GLU A 454 1.92 -5.02 -12.19
N SER A 455 2.70 -5.18 -13.28
CA SER A 455 3.89 -6.02 -13.31
C SER A 455 4.92 -5.61 -12.25
N VAL A 456 5.16 -4.30 -12.08
CA VAL A 456 6.09 -3.78 -11.07
C VAL A 456 5.61 -4.06 -9.65
N LEU A 457 4.32 -3.82 -9.35
CA LEU A 457 3.75 -4.09 -8.03
C LEU A 457 3.79 -5.60 -7.71
N GLN A 458 3.54 -6.44 -8.70
CA GLN A 458 3.66 -7.89 -8.57
C GLN A 458 5.09 -8.32 -8.22
N LEU A 459 6.09 -7.76 -8.90
CA LEU A 459 7.51 -8.04 -8.61
C LEU A 459 7.89 -7.58 -7.20
N LEU A 460 7.41 -6.42 -6.75
CA LEU A 460 7.64 -5.94 -5.39
C LEU A 460 7.01 -6.87 -4.35
N GLN A 461 5.78 -7.32 -4.57
CA GLN A 461 5.08 -8.26 -3.69
C GLN A 461 5.80 -9.61 -3.60
N GLN A 462 6.18 -10.18 -4.74
CA GLN A 462 6.92 -11.46 -4.82
C GLN A 462 8.26 -11.42 -4.08
N ASN A 463 8.89 -10.24 -4.04
CA ASN A 463 10.17 -10.03 -3.36
C ASN A 463 10.03 -9.44 -1.96
N ALA A 464 8.82 -9.42 -1.40
CA ALA A 464 8.52 -8.86 -0.07
C ALA A 464 9.13 -7.47 0.13
N LEU A 465 8.90 -6.56 -0.83
CA LEU A 465 9.30 -5.17 -0.78
C LEU A 465 8.08 -4.28 -0.53
N TYR A 466 8.21 -3.34 0.40
CA TYR A 466 7.14 -2.48 0.88
C TYR A 466 7.31 -1.04 0.40
N VAL A 467 6.22 -0.42 -0.01
CA VAL A 467 6.16 0.91 -0.61
C VAL A 467 5.44 1.88 0.33
N LYS A 468 5.85 3.13 0.37
CA LYS A 468 5.17 4.18 1.12
C LYS A 468 4.21 4.94 0.21
N LEU A 469 2.91 4.60 0.27
CA LEU A 469 1.87 5.14 -0.62
C LEU A 469 1.87 6.68 -0.66
N SER A 470 1.93 7.34 0.50
CA SER A 470 1.90 8.81 0.61
C SER A 470 3.08 9.55 -0.06
N LYS A 471 4.09 8.82 -0.54
CA LYS A 471 5.23 9.37 -1.28
C LYS A 471 5.28 8.94 -2.74
N CYS A 472 4.28 8.19 -3.19
CA CYS A 472 4.16 7.71 -4.57
C CYS A 472 3.32 8.67 -5.40
N ALA A 473 3.56 8.63 -6.70
CA ALA A 473 2.70 9.26 -7.71
C ALA A 473 2.37 8.20 -8.77
N PHE A 474 1.13 8.15 -9.22
CA PHE A 474 0.68 7.10 -10.14
C PHE A 474 -0.03 7.68 -11.35
N GLY A 475 0.33 7.19 -12.55
CA GLY A 475 -0.36 7.49 -13.80
C GLY A 475 -0.40 8.96 -14.21
N VAL A 476 0.60 9.75 -13.80
CA VAL A 476 0.68 11.17 -14.09
C VAL A 476 1.35 11.42 -15.43
N GLU A 477 0.95 12.50 -16.12
CA GLU A 477 1.56 12.92 -17.39
C GLU A 477 2.83 13.76 -17.21
N GLU A 478 3.05 14.26 -15.99
CA GLU A 478 4.23 15.04 -15.60
C GLU A 478 4.70 14.62 -14.22
N ILE A 479 6.01 14.42 -14.04
CA ILE A 479 6.58 13.94 -12.79
C ILE A 479 7.94 14.56 -12.48
N GLU A 480 8.18 14.81 -11.18
CA GLU A 480 9.50 15.19 -10.68
C GLU A 480 10.37 13.94 -10.47
N TYR A 481 11.44 13.83 -11.25
CA TYR A 481 12.40 12.73 -11.18
C TYR A 481 13.83 13.25 -11.22
N LEU A 482 14.64 12.88 -10.22
CA LEU A 482 16.04 13.28 -10.10
C LEU A 482 16.29 14.80 -10.24
N GLY A 483 15.39 15.63 -9.70
CA GLY A 483 15.49 17.09 -9.76
C GLY A 483 15.12 17.70 -11.11
N HIS A 484 14.50 16.93 -11.99
CA HIS A 484 13.96 17.37 -13.28
C HIS A 484 12.46 17.14 -13.31
N VAL A 485 11.77 17.90 -14.14
CA VAL A 485 10.36 17.66 -14.48
C VAL A 485 10.34 16.95 -15.82
N VAL A 486 9.78 15.74 -15.82
CA VAL A 486 9.70 14.88 -17.00
C VAL A 486 8.24 14.80 -17.44
N SER A 487 7.98 15.00 -18.74
CA SER A 487 6.66 14.92 -19.34
C SER A 487 6.75 14.40 -20.78
N GLY A 488 5.60 14.13 -21.40
CA GLY A 488 5.53 13.79 -22.82
C GLY A 488 6.07 14.88 -23.77
N LYS A 489 6.31 16.10 -23.28
CA LYS A 489 6.92 17.22 -24.02
C LYS A 489 8.44 17.24 -23.95
N GLY A 490 9.02 16.49 -23.02
CA GLY A 490 10.46 16.42 -22.78
C GLY A 490 10.82 16.57 -21.30
N VAL A 491 12.10 16.95 -21.06
CA VAL A 491 12.66 17.11 -19.72
C VAL A 491 12.95 18.60 -19.49
N ALA A 492 12.50 19.13 -18.37
CA ALA A 492 12.71 20.51 -17.95
C ALA A 492 13.35 20.57 -16.55
N MET A 493 13.84 21.73 -16.16
CA MET A 493 14.32 21.94 -14.80
C MET A 493 13.18 22.12 -13.82
N GLU A 494 13.35 21.63 -12.60
CA GLU A 494 12.40 21.83 -11.50
C GLU A 494 12.29 23.33 -11.15
N ALA A 495 11.06 23.86 -11.13
CA ALA A 495 10.80 25.29 -10.89
C ALA A 495 11.41 25.81 -9.57
N THR A 496 11.42 24.97 -8.53
CA THR A 496 12.04 25.34 -7.23
C THR A 496 13.56 25.56 -7.34
N LYS A 497 14.23 24.80 -8.21
CA LYS A 497 15.68 24.93 -8.45
C LYS A 497 15.98 26.16 -9.31
N VAL A 498 15.16 26.41 -10.32
CA VAL A 498 15.23 27.64 -11.12
C VAL A 498 15.12 28.87 -10.21
N GLN A 499 14.11 28.90 -9.33
CA GLN A 499 13.92 29.97 -8.35
C GLN A 499 15.09 30.09 -7.37
N ALA A 500 15.68 28.97 -6.94
CA ALA A 500 16.84 28.97 -6.06
C ALA A 500 18.07 29.60 -6.74
N VAL A 501 18.29 29.33 -8.03
CA VAL A 501 19.40 29.96 -8.80
C VAL A 501 19.16 31.44 -8.98
N LEU A 502 17.93 31.86 -9.37
CA LEU A 502 17.58 33.28 -9.55
C LEU A 502 17.77 34.10 -8.27
N LYS A 503 17.38 33.53 -7.13
CA LYS A 503 17.51 34.20 -5.82
C LYS A 503 18.87 33.97 -5.15
N TRP A 504 19.83 33.34 -5.83
CA TRP A 504 21.12 33.05 -5.24
C TRP A 504 21.88 34.38 -4.97
N PRO A 505 22.36 34.62 -3.74
CA PRO A 505 23.08 35.83 -3.43
C PRO A 505 24.45 35.83 -4.11
N LYS A 506 24.98 37.02 -4.43
CA LYS A 506 26.33 37.18 -4.95
C LYS A 506 27.32 36.41 -4.08
N PRO A 507 28.12 35.48 -4.62
CA PRO A 507 29.10 34.73 -3.86
C PRO A 507 30.20 35.63 -3.28
N THR A 508 30.41 35.55 -1.98
CA THR A 508 31.45 36.32 -1.28
C THR A 508 32.71 35.49 -0.97
N ASN A 509 32.67 34.20 -1.23
CA ASN A 509 33.78 33.29 -1.00
C ASN A 509 33.71 32.05 -1.93
N LEU A 510 34.82 31.31 -2.01
CA LEU A 510 34.96 30.12 -2.85
C LEU A 510 33.91 29.04 -2.56
N LYS A 511 33.47 28.88 -1.30
CA LYS A 511 32.48 27.86 -0.92
C LYS A 511 31.11 28.19 -1.53
N GLN A 512 30.70 29.46 -1.46
CA GLN A 512 29.43 29.89 -2.06
C GLN A 512 29.48 29.82 -3.58
N LEU A 513 30.60 30.22 -4.20
CA LEU A 513 30.80 30.11 -5.64
C LEU A 513 30.74 28.65 -6.12
N ARG A 514 31.42 27.73 -5.42
CA ARG A 514 31.33 26.29 -5.73
C ARG A 514 29.90 25.74 -5.60
N GLY A 515 29.14 26.21 -4.61
CA GLY A 515 27.74 25.86 -4.45
C GLY A 515 26.91 26.32 -5.63
N PHE A 516 27.06 27.56 -6.08
CA PHE A 516 26.36 28.11 -7.24
C PHE A 516 26.72 27.37 -8.54
N LEU A 517 28.02 27.21 -8.82
CA LEU A 517 28.48 26.49 -10.00
C LEU A 517 28.16 25.00 -9.96
N GLY A 518 28.08 24.40 -8.77
CA GLY A 518 27.65 23.04 -8.60
C GLY A 518 26.17 22.84 -8.99
N LEU A 519 25.30 23.77 -8.56
CA LEU A 519 23.88 23.72 -8.89
C LEU A 519 23.63 24.01 -10.37
N THR A 520 24.20 25.11 -10.90
CA THR A 520 24.04 25.48 -12.32
C THR A 520 24.70 24.47 -13.26
N GLY A 521 25.84 23.88 -12.85
CA GLY A 521 26.56 22.86 -13.59
C GLY A 521 25.82 21.52 -13.69
N TYR A 522 24.96 21.21 -12.70
CA TYR A 522 24.07 20.06 -12.76
C TYR A 522 23.08 20.16 -13.95
N TYR A 523 22.60 21.38 -14.24
CA TYR A 523 21.68 21.68 -15.32
C TYR A 523 22.34 22.18 -16.60
N ARG A 524 23.67 22.08 -16.73
CA ARG A 524 24.44 22.59 -17.87
C ARG A 524 23.92 22.12 -19.25
N ARG A 525 23.30 20.95 -19.32
CA ARG A 525 22.73 20.37 -20.54
C ARG A 525 21.59 21.23 -21.13
N PHE A 526 20.85 21.89 -20.26
CA PHE A 526 19.73 22.74 -20.64
C PHE A 526 20.16 24.19 -20.95
N ILE A 527 21.40 24.57 -20.59
CA ILE A 527 21.90 25.95 -20.74
C ILE A 527 22.82 26.02 -21.96
N LYS A 528 22.34 26.69 -23.01
CA LYS A 528 23.14 26.88 -24.22
C LYS A 528 24.45 27.64 -23.91
N SER A 529 25.56 27.09 -24.39
CA SER A 529 26.91 27.69 -24.18
C SER A 529 27.32 27.82 -22.70
N TYR A 530 26.84 26.98 -21.81
CA TYR A 530 27.15 27.00 -20.37
C TYR A 530 28.65 27.22 -20.06
N ALA A 531 29.53 26.45 -20.72
CA ALA A 531 30.97 26.52 -20.45
C ALA A 531 31.55 27.91 -20.74
N LYS A 532 31.05 28.60 -21.78
CA LYS A 532 31.49 29.97 -22.14
C LYS A 532 31.03 30.99 -21.10
N ILE A 533 29.76 30.91 -20.68
CA ILE A 533 29.17 31.79 -19.68
C ILE A 533 29.84 31.58 -18.31
N ALA A 534 30.04 30.32 -17.91
CA ALA A 534 30.63 29.99 -16.62
C ALA A 534 32.15 30.17 -16.52
N SER A 535 32.86 30.34 -17.65
CA SER A 535 34.34 30.45 -17.68
C SER A 535 34.89 31.52 -16.73
N PRO A 536 34.42 32.77 -16.71
CA PRO A 536 34.95 33.79 -15.79
C PRO A 536 34.76 33.42 -14.31
N LEU A 537 33.67 32.71 -13.99
CA LEU A 537 33.40 32.27 -12.62
C LEU A 537 34.25 31.06 -12.23
N THR A 538 34.52 30.15 -13.17
CA THR A 538 35.41 29.00 -12.92
C THR A 538 36.86 29.40 -12.75
N ASP A 539 37.31 30.49 -13.39
CA ASP A 539 38.64 31.04 -13.19
C ASP A 539 38.87 31.53 -11.75
N LEU A 540 37.82 32.01 -11.07
CA LEU A 540 37.88 32.37 -9.65
C LEU A 540 38.13 31.18 -8.72
N LEU A 541 37.94 29.96 -9.16
CA LEU A 541 38.20 28.74 -8.37
C LEU A 541 39.69 28.36 -8.33
N LYS A 542 40.53 28.96 -9.18
CA LYS A 542 41.99 28.76 -9.19
C LYS A 542 42.59 29.27 -7.88
N LYS A 543 43.76 28.74 -7.54
CA LYS A 543 44.46 29.12 -6.30
C LYS A 543 44.71 30.65 -6.25
N ASP A 544 44.32 31.29 -5.16
CA ASP A 544 44.50 32.72 -4.88
C ASP A 544 43.91 33.69 -5.92
N SER A 545 42.93 33.24 -6.71
CA SER A 545 42.32 34.01 -7.83
C SER A 545 40.93 34.56 -7.52
N PHE A 546 40.44 34.45 -6.28
CA PHE A 546 39.10 34.93 -5.94
C PHE A 546 39.05 36.47 -5.85
N CYS A 547 38.86 37.11 -7.02
CA CYS A 547 38.68 38.57 -7.13
C CYS A 547 37.43 38.84 -7.96
N TRP A 548 36.37 39.29 -7.30
CA TRP A 548 35.10 39.57 -7.97
C TRP A 548 35.20 40.91 -8.73
N ASN A 549 34.95 40.88 -10.03
CA ASN A 549 35.02 42.04 -10.91
C ASN A 549 33.75 42.16 -11.78
N GLU A 550 33.68 43.14 -12.65
CA GLU A 550 32.52 43.41 -13.52
C GLU A 550 32.23 42.22 -14.49
N THR A 551 33.29 41.62 -15.04
CA THR A 551 33.17 40.47 -15.93
C THR A 551 32.55 39.25 -15.22
N THR A 552 32.96 39.00 -13.97
CA THR A 552 32.42 37.90 -13.17
C THR A 552 30.98 38.19 -12.71
N GLN A 553 30.68 39.47 -12.45
CA GLN A 553 29.29 39.86 -12.15
C GLN A 553 28.36 39.64 -13.35
N THR A 554 28.77 40.06 -14.54
CA THR A 554 28.02 39.84 -15.78
C THR A 554 27.80 38.35 -16.06
N ALA A 555 28.88 37.53 -15.91
CA ALA A 555 28.78 36.09 -16.09
C ALA A 555 27.84 35.40 -15.06
N PHE A 556 27.80 35.91 -13.83
CA PHE A 556 26.89 35.42 -12.80
C PHE A 556 25.42 35.72 -13.14
N GLU A 557 25.13 36.98 -13.53
CA GLU A 557 23.79 37.42 -13.91
C GLU A 557 23.30 36.74 -15.20
N GLU A 558 24.19 36.60 -16.20
CA GLU A 558 23.89 35.89 -17.45
C GLU A 558 23.55 34.42 -17.19
N LEU A 559 24.29 33.77 -16.25
CA LEU A 559 24.03 32.37 -15.90
C LEU A 559 22.70 32.22 -15.14
N GLN A 560 22.35 33.19 -14.26
CA GLN A 560 21.05 33.22 -13.61
C GLN A 560 19.90 33.35 -14.63
N LEU A 561 20.02 34.23 -15.62
CA LEU A 561 19.03 34.44 -16.67
C LEU A 561 18.94 33.23 -17.62
N ALA A 562 20.09 32.64 -18.00
CA ALA A 562 20.11 31.48 -18.90
C ALA A 562 19.37 30.26 -18.34
N VAL A 563 19.30 30.12 -17.01
CA VAL A 563 18.53 29.06 -16.33
C VAL A 563 17.02 29.24 -16.50
N THR A 564 16.52 30.46 -16.73
CA THR A 564 15.07 30.71 -16.91
C THR A 564 14.57 30.40 -18.31
N SER A 565 15.46 30.35 -19.28
CA SER A 565 15.16 30.06 -20.69
C SER A 565 15.50 28.63 -21.11
N ALA A 566 15.87 27.80 -20.15
CA ALA A 566 16.34 26.43 -20.36
C ALA A 566 15.23 25.37 -20.19
#